data_c9b00f1731289945358e911716821728
#
_entry.id   c9b00f1731289945358e911716821728
#
_cell.length_a   1.000
_cell.length_b   1.000
_cell.length_c   1.000
_cell.angle_alpha   90.00
_cell.angle_beta   90.00
_cell.angle_gamma   90.00
#
_symmetry.space_group_name_H-M   'P 1'
#
loop_
_entity.id
_entity.type
_entity.pdbx_description
1 polymer ?
#
loop_
_entity_poly.entity_id
_entity_poly.type
_entity_poly.pdbx_seq_one_letter_code
_entity_poly.pdbx_strand_id
1 'polypeptide(L)'
;NQFAVENHAVLSDPRTEVIYDDARHFLATTDEQFDVITSDPIHPWVRGAASLYSVEYHELVKERLRPGGVVAQWVPLYETDEASAKSQIGTFVQSFPDATLWNSDFLDSGYDLVLVGQTGPVRVDGEEIARRFREDSELWESLAEVGLGSTVELLQTYAGWGPDLEPWLRDAEINRDRSLRLQYLAGLALDRQNAYSIYGSIVGYRRYPRELFQVSSRDEAQLLRGY
;
A
#
# COMPACT_ATOMS: atom_id res chain seq x y z
N ASN A 1 19.29 20.02 -10.55
CA ASN A 1 18.50 18.85 -10.22
C ASN A 1 18.92 17.70 -11.16
N GLN A 2 19.68 16.71 -10.65
CA GLN A 2 20.22 15.63 -11.48
C GLN A 2 19.13 14.63 -11.91
N PHE A 3 18.03 14.58 -11.21
CA PHE A 3 16.90 13.65 -11.43
C PHE A 3 15.62 14.36 -11.92
N ALA A 4 15.78 15.51 -12.60
CA ALA A 4 14.61 16.31 -13.01
C ALA A 4 13.75 15.61 -14.08
N VAL A 5 14.34 14.75 -14.89
CA VAL A 5 13.62 13.98 -15.91
C VAL A 5 12.86 12.84 -15.23
N GLU A 6 13.52 12.08 -14.38
CA GLU A 6 12.98 10.89 -13.71
C GLU A 6 11.88 11.21 -12.70
N ASN A 7 11.96 12.37 -12.04
CA ASN A 7 10.97 12.81 -11.05
C ASN A 7 10.06 13.94 -11.55
N HIS A 8 9.97 14.12 -12.87
CA HIS A 8 9.16 15.16 -13.50
C HIS A 8 9.38 16.56 -12.92
N ALA A 9 10.63 16.87 -12.52
CA ALA A 9 11.02 18.13 -11.88
C ALA A 9 10.15 18.53 -10.66
N VAL A 10 9.61 17.57 -9.93
CA VAL A 10 8.65 17.78 -8.82
C VAL A 10 9.14 18.83 -7.80
N LEU A 11 10.43 18.89 -7.49
CA LEU A 11 11.00 19.89 -6.59
C LEU A 11 10.93 21.33 -7.10
N SER A 12 10.62 21.53 -8.38
CA SER A 12 10.44 22.84 -9.00
C SER A 12 8.98 23.17 -9.28
N ASP A 13 8.06 22.24 -9.01
CA ASP A 13 6.64 22.46 -9.17
C ASP A 13 6.15 23.40 -8.07
N PRO A 14 5.44 24.50 -8.40
CA PRO A 14 4.96 25.47 -7.40
C PRO A 14 3.91 24.89 -6.42
N ARG A 15 3.38 23.71 -6.70
CA ARG A 15 2.46 22.97 -5.82
C ARG A 15 3.22 22.13 -4.79
N THR A 16 4.55 21.99 -4.93
CA THR A 16 5.39 21.17 -4.04
C THR A 16 5.95 22.00 -2.92
N GLU A 17 5.68 21.59 -1.70
CA GLU A 17 6.36 22.07 -0.50
C GLU A 17 7.28 20.99 0.05
N VAL A 18 8.54 21.32 0.31
CA VAL A 18 9.53 20.40 0.87
C VAL A 18 9.75 20.75 2.34
N ILE A 19 9.39 19.84 3.23
CA ILE A 19 9.56 19.99 4.67
C ILE A 19 10.69 19.07 5.14
N TYR A 20 11.70 19.62 5.79
CA TYR A 20 12.82 18.86 6.34
C TYR A 20 12.57 18.56 7.82
N ASP A 21 11.88 17.44 8.08
CA ASP A 21 11.56 16.99 9.42
C ASP A 21 11.49 15.46 9.47
N ASP A 22 11.42 14.88 10.66
CA ASP A 22 10.98 13.52 10.85
C ASP A 22 9.49 13.41 10.49
N ALA A 23 9.14 12.48 9.60
CA ALA A 23 7.77 12.35 9.09
C ALA A 23 6.74 12.13 10.20
N ARG A 24 7.09 11.37 11.24
CA ARG A 24 6.21 11.12 12.38
C ARG A 24 6.07 12.36 13.25
N HIS A 25 7.17 13.10 13.47
CA HIS A 25 7.14 14.36 14.19
C HIS A 25 6.26 15.39 13.45
N PHE A 26 6.42 15.50 12.12
CA PHE A 26 5.58 16.38 11.30
C PHE A 26 4.10 16.03 11.45
N LEU A 27 3.71 14.77 11.28
CA LEU A 27 2.32 14.34 11.44
C LEU A 27 1.79 14.59 12.86
N ALA A 28 2.63 14.51 13.90
CA ALA A 28 2.23 14.74 15.27
C ALA A 28 1.99 16.23 15.57
N THR A 29 2.67 17.13 14.88
CA THR A 29 2.71 18.58 15.19
C THR A 29 1.94 19.45 14.20
N THR A 30 1.68 18.97 12.97
CA THR A 30 0.89 19.72 11.99
C THR A 30 -0.60 19.71 12.35
N ASP A 31 -1.28 20.80 12.04
CA ASP A 31 -2.75 20.89 12.08
C ASP A 31 -3.40 20.57 10.72
N GLU A 32 -2.60 20.31 9.70
CA GLU A 32 -3.09 20.02 8.36
C GLU A 32 -3.73 18.63 8.27
N GLN A 33 -4.70 18.51 7.35
CA GLN A 33 -5.32 17.26 6.98
C GLN A 33 -5.14 17.02 5.48
N PHE A 34 -4.95 15.75 5.11
CA PHE A 34 -4.59 15.33 3.77
C PHE A 34 -5.65 14.42 3.15
N ASP A 35 -5.84 14.54 1.85
CA ASP A 35 -6.68 13.60 1.09
C ASP A 35 -5.95 12.28 0.87
N VAL A 36 -4.62 12.33 0.73
CA VAL A 36 -3.76 11.16 0.54
C VAL A 36 -2.50 11.32 1.38
N ILE A 37 -2.13 10.27 2.11
CA ILE A 37 -0.83 10.13 2.76
C ILE A 37 -0.14 8.90 2.18
N THR A 38 1.01 9.08 1.53
CA THR A 38 1.83 7.97 1.05
C THR A 38 3.04 7.78 1.94
N SER A 39 3.38 6.54 2.22
CA SER A 39 4.52 6.18 3.06
C SER A 39 5.34 5.09 2.38
N ASP A 40 6.57 5.44 2.03
CA ASP A 40 7.60 4.54 1.52
C ASP A 40 8.78 4.58 2.50
N PRO A 41 8.61 4.01 3.71
CA PRO A 41 9.62 4.10 4.72
C PRO A 41 10.75 3.11 4.41
N ILE A 42 11.95 3.46 4.86
CA ILE A 42 13.09 2.55 4.84
C ILE A 42 12.74 1.23 5.55
N HIS A 43 13.38 0.14 5.16
CA HIS A 43 13.11 -1.20 5.70
C HIS A 43 13.00 -1.23 7.23
N PRO A 44 12.06 -2.00 7.81
CA PRO A 44 11.76 -1.96 9.24
C PRO A 44 12.89 -2.47 10.15
N TRP A 45 13.89 -3.19 9.60
CA TRP A 45 15.07 -3.61 10.35
C TRP A 45 16.08 -2.46 10.57
N VAL A 46 15.99 -1.38 9.80
CA VAL A 46 16.82 -0.19 10.05
C VAL A 46 16.37 0.47 11.36
N ARG A 47 17.35 0.84 12.18
CA ARG A 47 17.09 1.41 13.49
C ARG A 47 16.17 2.64 13.41
N GLY A 48 15.04 2.57 14.11
CA GLY A 48 14.02 3.62 14.17
C GLY A 48 12.92 3.49 13.11
N ALA A 49 13.16 2.82 11.98
CA ALA A 49 12.18 2.70 10.91
C ALA A 49 10.92 1.94 11.32
N ALA A 50 11.04 0.92 12.19
CA ALA A 50 9.88 0.15 12.66
C ALA A 50 8.82 1.00 13.38
N SER A 51 9.16 2.21 13.84
CA SER A 51 8.18 3.14 14.43
C SER A 51 7.20 3.72 13.40
N LEU A 52 7.55 3.68 12.11
CA LEU A 52 6.67 4.07 11.00
C LEU A 52 5.73 2.93 10.53
N TYR A 53 5.80 1.80 11.20
CA TYR A 53 4.96 0.62 10.98
C TYR A 53 4.22 0.22 12.28
N SER A 54 4.08 1.13 13.24
CA SER A 54 3.40 0.85 14.51
C SER A 54 1.93 1.23 14.46
N VAL A 55 1.12 0.60 15.31
CA VAL A 55 -0.30 0.97 15.48
C VAL A 55 -0.41 2.46 15.81
N GLU A 56 0.44 2.97 16.70
CA GLU A 56 0.43 4.35 17.14
C GLU A 56 0.75 5.33 16.00
N TYR A 57 1.64 4.95 15.07
CA TYR A 57 1.87 5.73 13.85
C TYR A 57 0.66 5.72 12.92
N HIS A 58 0.04 4.55 12.71
CA HIS A 58 -1.15 4.47 11.86
C HIS A 58 -2.35 5.22 12.43
N GLU A 59 -2.52 5.26 13.75
CA GLU A 59 -3.55 6.09 14.36
C GLU A 59 -3.28 7.60 14.16
N LEU A 60 -2.00 8.01 14.25
CA LEU A 60 -1.60 9.37 13.93
C LEU A 60 -1.87 9.72 12.45
N VAL A 61 -1.58 8.81 11.52
CA VAL A 61 -1.94 8.96 10.10
C VAL A 61 -3.44 9.16 9.93
N LYS A 62 -4.28 8.35 10.61
CA LYS A 62 -5.74 8.50 10.57
C LYS A 62 -6.23 9.87 11.01
N GLU A 63 -5.64 10.41 12.09
CA GLU A 63 -5.99 11.74 12.60
C GLU A 63 -5.70 12.85 11.59
N ARG A 64 -4.75 12.63 10.68
CA ARG A 64 -4.35 13.58 9.64
C ARG A 64 -5.01 13.34 8.29
N LEU A 65 -5.74 12.26 8.12
CA LEU A 65 -6.56 12.03 6.93
C LEU A 65 -7.89 12.79 7.03
N ARG A 66 -8.28 13.43 5.93
CA ARG A 66 -9.64 13.96 5.77
C ARG A 66 -10.68 12.82 5.77
N PRO A 67 -11.96 13.11 6.05
CA PRO A 67 -13.02 12.13 5.84
C PRO A 67 -12.98 11.55 4.41
N GLY A 68 -12.86 10.24 4.28
CA GLY A 68 -12.67 9.56 3.00
C GLY A 68 -11.22 9.60 2.46
N GLY A 69 -10.29 10.16 3.21
CA GLY A 69 -8.86 10.18 2.85
C GLY A 69 -8.24 8.80 2.88
N VAL A 70 -7.18 8.65 2.11
CA VAL A 70 -6.51 7.37 1.83
C VAL A 70 -5.07 7.40 2.29
N VAL A 71 -4.61 6.32 2.92
CA VAL A 71 -3.20 6.06 3.17
C VAL A 71 -2.71 4.94 2.27
N ALA A 72 -1.53 5.10 1.68
CA ALA A 72 -0.81 4.04 0.97
C ALA A 72 0.54 3.81 1.64
N GLN A 73 0.83 2.55 1.98
CA GLN A 73 2.10 2.17 2.60
C GLN A 73 2.74 1.03 1.83
N TRP A 74 3.98 1.22 1.43
CA TRP A 74 4.81 0.21 0.81
C TRP A 74 5.27 -0.85 1.83
N VAL A 75 5.29 -2.12 1.40
CA VAL A 75 5.76 -3.28 2.17
C VAL A 75 6.62 -4.16 1.28
N PRO A 76 7.93 -4.26 1.56
CA PRO A 76 8.81 -5.18 0.85
C PRO A 76 8.52 -6.63 1.24
N LEU A 77 8.51 -7.53 0.26
CA LEU A 77 8.46 -8.97 0.49
C LEU A 77 9.81 -9.65 0.27
N TYR A 78 10.80 -8.90 -0.24
CA TYR A 78 12.19 -9.33 -0.32
C TYR A 78 12.94 -8.99 0.98
N GLU A 79 14.05 -9.68 1.25
CA GLU A 79 14.83 -9.52 2.48
C GLU A 79 13.97 -9.58 3.76
N THR A 80 12.97 -10.45 3.75
CA THR A 80 11.99 -10.61 4.82
C THR A 80 11.56 -12.06 4.98
N ASP A 81 10.81 -12.36 6.03
CA ASP A 81 10.16 -13.64 6.24
C ASP A 81 8.65 -13.46 6.48
N GLU A 82 7.93 -14.57 6.51
CA GLU A 82 6.47 -14.55 6.69
C GLU A 82 6.05 -13.91 8.01
N ALA A 83 6.81 -14.09 9.09
CA ALA A 83 6.48 -13.50 10.39
C ALA A 83 6.60 -11.97 10.36
N SER A 84 7.63 -11.44 9.69
CA SER A 84 7.83 -10.00 9.49
C SER A 84 6.75 -9.41 8.57
N ALA A 85 6.43 -10.08 7.46
CA ALA A 85 5.35 -9.66 6.56
C ALA A 85 4.00 -9.65 7.27
N LYS A 86 3.66 -10.71 8.03
CA LYS A 86 2.46 -10.77 8.86
C LYS A 86 2.41 -9.65 9.89
N SER A 87 3.55 -9.34 10.53
CA SER A 87 3.62 -8.24 11.50
C SER A 87 3.32 -6.88 10.86
N GLN A 88 3.90 -6.59 9.68
CA GLN A 88 3.64 -5.35 8.95
C GLN A 88 2.18 -5.25 8.52
N ILE A 89 1.70 -6.25 7.78
CA ILE A 89 0.34 -6.27 7.22
C ILE A 89 -0.70 -6.32 8.35
N GLY A 90 -0.50 -7.18 9.36
CA GLY A 90 -1.42 -7.31 10.49
C GLY A 90 -1.52 -6.04 11.33
N THR A 91 -0.40 -5.32 11.51
CA THR A 91 -0.41 -4.02 12.21
C THR A 91 -1.18 -2.96 11.42
N PHE A 92 -1.01 -2.93 10.10
CA PHE A 92 -1.75 -2.02 9.24
C PHE A 92 -3.26 -2.35 9.22
N VAL A 93 -3.62 -3.63 9.04
CA VAL A 93 -5.02 -4.10 9.05
C VAL A 93 -5.69 -3.87 10.41
N GLN A 94 -4.96 -3.96 11.52
CA GLN A 94 -5.51 -3.59 12.83
C GLN A 94 -5.97 -2.14 12.88
N SER A 95 -5.25 -1.24 12.22
CA SER A 95 -5.59 0.19 12.16
C SER A 95 -6.61 0.48 11.04
N PHE A 96 -6.54 -0.23 9.92
CA PHE A 96 -7.42 -0.10 8.76
C PHE A 96 -8.04 -1.46 8.41
N PRO A 97 -9.12 -1.88 9.09
CA PRO A 97 -9.66 -3.24 8.93
C PRO A 97 -10.06 -3.61 7.50
N ASP A 98 -10.54 -2.64 6.73
CA ASP A 98 -10.92 -2.81 5.31
C ASP A 98 -9.77 -2.53 4.34
N ALA A 99 -8.52 -2.58 4.81
CA ALA A 99 -7.35 -2.37 3.96
C ALA A 99 -7.31 -3.33 2.78
N THR A 100 -6.87 -2.81 1.64
CA THR A 100 -6.61 -3.59 0.44
C THR A 100 -5.12 -3.70 0.16
N LEU A 101 -4.71 -4.81 -0.42
CA LEU A 101 -3.33 -5.10 -0.78
C LEU A 101 -3.21 -5.12 -2.30
N TRP A 102 -2.19 -4.47 -2.82
CA TRP A 102 -1.94 -4.35 -4.25
C TRP A 102 -0.50 -4.75 -4.55
N ASN A 103 -0.30 -5.51 -5.60
CA ASN A 103 1.04 -5.81 -6.09
C ASN A 103 1.61 -4.57 -6.79
N SER A 104 2.90 -4.29 -6.60
CA SER A 104 3.55 -3.12 -7.20
C SER A 104 3.88 -3.30 -8.68
N ASP A 105 3.80 -4.53 -9.21
CA ASP A 105 4.08 -4.82 -10.61
C ASP A 105 2.97 -5.62 -11.30
N PHE A 106 2.78 -5.37 -12.60
CA PHE A 106 1.79 -6.05 -13.41
C PHE A 106 2.18 -7.50 -13.78
N LEU A 107 3.44 -7.90 -13.55
CA LEU A 107 3.92 -9.27 -13.79
C LEU A 107 3.56 -10.23 -12.67
N ASP A 108 2.87 -9.75 -11.64
CA ASP A 108 2.47 -10.53 -10.45
C ASP A 108 3.67 -11.24 -9.78
N SER A 109 4.83 -10.57 -9.80
CA SER A 109 6.08 -11.12 -9.27
C SER A 109 6.09 -11.25 -7.74
N GLY A 110 5.23 -10.46 -7.06
CA GLY A 110 5.13 -10.48 -5.61
C GLY A 110 6.39 -9.98 -4.91
N TYR A 111 7.12 -9.07 -5.53
CA TYR A 111 8.34 -8.51 -4.96
C TYR A 111 8.02 -7.50 -3.85
N ASP A 112 7.02 -6.65 -4.10
CA ASP A 112 6.55 -5.61 -3.19
C ASP A 112 5.02 -5.59 -3.13
N LEU A 113 4.48 -5.09 -2.03
CA LEU A 113 3.07 -4.77 -1.88
C LEU A 113 2.87 -3.30 -1.52
N VAL A 114 1.74 -2.75 -1.93
CA VAL A 114 1.21 -1.50 -1.44
C VAL A 114 -0.06 -1.79 -0.64
N LEU A 115 -0.06 -1.43 0.64
CA LEU A 115 -1.24 -1.48 1.49
C LEU A 115 -2.00 -0.17 1.32
N VAL A 116 -3.29 -0.26 1.06
CA VAL A 116 -4.15 0.92 0.96
C VAL A 116 -5.22 0.85 2.04
N GLY A 117 -5.22 1.85 2.91
CA GLY A 117 -6.21 2.03 3.97
C GLY A 117 -7.04 3.29 3.74
N GLN A 118 -8.27 3.32 4.23
CA GLN A 118 -9.17 4.46 4.08
C GLN A 118 -9.94 4.73 5.37
N THR A 119 -10.25 6.02 5.63
CA THR A 119 -11.12 6.44 6.73
C THR A 119 -12.59 6.39 6.32
N GLY A 120 -13.12 5.20 6.11
CA GLY A 120 -14.49 4.98 5.66
C GLY A 120 -14.62 3.73 4.80
N PRO A 121 -15.81 3.46 4.25
CA PRO A 121 -16.01 2.30 3.38
C PRO A 121 -15.11 2.36 2.14
N VAL A 122 -14.32 1.33 1.93
CA VAL A 122 -13.45 1.22 0.75
C VAL A 122 -14.30 0.88 -0.47
N ARG A 123 -14.14 1.65 -1.54
CA ARG A 123 -14.73 1.38 -2.85
C ARG A 123 -13.79 1.79 -3.95
N VAL A 124 -13.70 0.97 -4.97
CA VAL A 124 -12.90 1.24 -6.17
C VAL A 124 -13.86 1.39 -7.35
N ASP A 125 -13.99 2.60 -7.84
CA ASP A 125 -14.84 2.93 -8.97
C ASP A 125 -14.06 2.79 -10.28
N GLY A 126 -14.22 1.64 -10.95
CA GLY A 126 -13.53 1.34 -12.20
C GLY A 126 -14.06 2.16 -13.39
N GLU A 127 -15.30 2.64 -13.34
CA GLU A 127 -15.82 3.52 -14.41
C GLU A 127 -15.19 4.92 -14.29
N GLU A 128 -14.99 5.41 -13.07
CA GLU A 128 -14.28 6.66 -12.82
C GLU A 128 -12.80 6.54 -13.24
N ILE A 129 -12.12 5.43 -12.93
CA ILE A 129 -10.76 5.16 -13.41
C ILE A 129 -10.72 5.21 -14.94
N ALA A 130 -11.61 4.49 -15.60
CA ALA A 130 -11.71 4.48 -17.06
C ALA A 130 -12.01 5.86 -17.66
N ARG A 131 -12.80 6.67 -16.96
CA ARG A 131 -13.08 8.07 -17.36
C ARG A 131 -11.79 8.91 -17.28
N ARG A 132 -11.08 8.85 -16.17
CA ARG A 132 -9.81 9.58 -15.97
C ARG A 132 -8.78 9.22 -17.02
N PHE A 133 -8.62 7.95 -17.34
CA PHE A 133 -7.69 7.49 -18.39
C PHE A 133 -8.05 8.06 -19.79
N ARG A 134 -9.33 8.33 -20.05
CA ARG A 134 -9.75 8.96 -21.30
C ARG A 134 -9.59 10.48 -21.33
N GLU A 135 -9.71 11.13 -20.17
CA GLU A 135 -9.70 12.59 -20.05
C GLU A 135 -8.31 13.15 -19.79
N ASP A 136 -7.43 12.37 -19.20
CA ASP A 136 -6.06 12.75 -18.83
C ASP A 136 -5.06 11.83 -19.54
N SER A 137 -4.54 12.29 -20.68
CA SER A 137 -3.59 11.52 -21.48
C SER A 137 -2.23 11.38 -20.79
N GLU A 138 -1.78 12.35 -19.99
CA GLU A 138 -0.50 12.30 -19.28
C GLU A 138 -0.55 11.24 -18.19
N LEU A 139 -1.66 11.17 -17.44
CA LEU A 139 -1.89 10.11 -16.46
C LEU A 139 -1.90 8.74 -17.13
N TRP A 140 -2.64 8.60 -18.25
CA TRP A 140 -2.73 7.35 -18.97
C TRP A 140 -1.37 6.89 -19.52
N GLU A 141 -0.63 7.79 -20.18
CA GLU A 141 0.70 7.49 -20.73
C GLU A 141 1.66 7.01 -19.63
N SER A 142 1.71 7.71 -18.50
CA SER A 142 2.56 7.36 -17.37
C SER A 142 2.24 5.97 -16.79
N LEU A 143 0.97 5.62 -16.67
CA LEU A 143 0.57 4.29 -16.19
C LEU A 143 0.75 3.20 -17.25
N ALA A 144 0.52 3.51 -18.52
CA ALA A 144 0.72 2.57 -19.61
C ALA A 144 2.20 2.17 -19.81
N GLU A 145 3.15 3.08 -19.54
CA GLU A 145 4.59 2.79 -19.56
C GLU A 145 4.98 1.68 -18.58
N VAL A 146 4.26 1.55 -17.47
CA VAL A 146 4.49 0.50 -16.45
C VAL A 146 3.47 -0.65 -16.54
N GLY A 147 2.73 -0.76 -17.67
CA GLY A 147 1.81 -1.87 -17.91
C GLY A 147 0.44 -1.73 -17.27
N LEU A 148 0.06 -0.54 -16.80
CA LEU A 148 -1.22 -0.25 -16.14
C LEU A 148 -2.11 0.67 -16.99
N GLY A 149 -2.13 0.47 -18.32
CA GLY A 149 -2.84 1.34 -19.28
C GLY A 149 -4.35 1.11 -19.39
N SER A 150 -4.92 0.19 -18.61
CA SER A 150 -6.37 -0.02 -18.55
C SER A 150 -6.87 -0.24 -17.12
N THR A 151 -8.16 0.00 -16.90
CA THR A 151 -8.80 -0.30 -15.61
C THR A 151 -8.60 -1.76 -15.20
N VAL A 152 -8.67 -2.69 -16.14
CA VAL A 152 -8.51 -4.12 -15.87
C VAL A 152 -7.08 -4.43 -15.44
N GLU A 153 -6.06 -3.93 -16.15
CA GLU A 153 -4.66 -4.12 -15.78
C GLU A 153 -4.36 -3.55 -14.39
N LEU A 154 -4.86 -2.35 -14.09
CA LEU A 154 -4.72 -1.76 -12.76
C LEU A 154 -5.39 -2.63 -11.69
N LEU A 155 -6.64 -3.08 -11.91
CA LEU A 155 -7.37 -3.88 -10.92
C LEU A 155 -6.85 -5.32 -10.81
N GLN A 156 -6.11 -5.83 -11.79
CA GLN A 156 -5.44 -7.13 -11.71
C GLN A 156 -4.26 -7.14 -10.75
N THR A 157 -3.71 -5.98 -10.38
CA THR A 157 -2.67 -5.88 -9.33
C THR A 157 -3.21 -6.11 -7.92
N TYR A 158 -4.54 -6.19 -7.74
CA TYR A 158 -5.15 -6.50 -6.45
C TYR A 158 -4.68 -7.86 -5.92
N ALA A 159 -4.11 -7.86 -4.71
CA ALA A 159 -3.52 -9.04 -4.07
C ALA A 159 -4.37 -9.56 -2.89
N GLY A 160 -5.22 -8.73 -2.27
CA GLY A 160 -6.04 -9.19 -1.15
C GLY A 160 -6.78 -8.08 -0.41
N TRP A 161 -7.64 -8.51 0.52
CA TRP A 161 -8.46 -7.65 1.38
C TRP A 161 -8.31 -8.06 2.85
N GLY A 162 -8.21 -7.10 3.76
CA GLY A 162 -7.99 -7.33 5.19
C GLY A 162 -8.90 -8.41 5.79
N PRO A 163 -10.22 -8.36 5.61
CA PRO A 163 -11.14 -9.38 6.12
C PRO A 163 -10.86 -10.80 5.60
N ASP A 164 -10.46 -10.95 4.34
CA ASP A 164 -10.13 -12.27 3.77
C ASP A 164 -8.82 -12.84 4.34
N LEU A 165 -7.91 -11.94 4.77
CA LEU A 165 -6.62 -12.31 5.33
C LEU A 165 -6.64 -12.62 6.83
N GLU A 166 -7.77 -12.46 7.52
CA GLU A 166 -7.87 -12.74 8.96
C GLU A 166 -7.29 -14.10 9.36
N PRO A 167 -7.55 -15.22 8.66
CA PRO A 167 -6.97 -16.52 9.01
C PRO A 167 -5.45 -16.57 8.87
N TRP A 168 -4.88 -15.88 7.88
CA TRP A 168 -3.44 -15.80 7.65
C TRP A 168 -2.74 -14.91 8.67
N LEU A 169 -3.42 -13.85 9.12
CA LEU A 169 -2.92 -12.86 10.10
C LEU A 169 -3.11 -13.28 11.56
N ARG A 170 -3.74 -14.42 11.83
CA ARG A 170 -4.12 -14.84 13.20
C ARG A 170 -2.95 -14.89 14.19
N ASP A 171 -1.76 -15.24 13.71
CA ASP A 171 -0.53 -15.33 14.48
C ASP A 171 0.40 -14.12 14.29
N ALA A 172 -0.07 -13.05 13.68
CA ALA A 172 0.71 -11.84 13.45
C ALA A 172 1.09 -11.16 14.78
N GLU A 173 2.39 -10.92 14.96
CA GLU A 173 2.89 -10.12 16.08
C GLU A 173 2.72 -8.63 15.78
N ILE A 174 1.74 -8.00 16.39
CA ILE A 174 1.41 -6.58 16.16
C ILE A 174 2.54 -5.67 16.66
N ASN A 175 3.01 -4.81 15.76
CA ASN A 175 4.07 -3.86 16.05
C ASN A 175 3.52 -2.62 16.79
N ARG A 176 4.09 -2.34 17.96
CA ARG A 176 3.72 -1.19 18.80
C ARG A 176 4.95 -0.44 19.25
N ASP A 177 4.83 0.85 19.49
CA ASP A 177 5.91 1.73 19.95
C ASP A 177 6.64 1.19 21.16
N ARG A 178 5.89 0.64 22.11
CA ARG A 178 6.46 0.11 23.36
C ARG A 178 7.36 -1.13 23.19
N SER A 179 7.25 -1.84 22.06
CA SER A 179 8.00 -3.09 21.85
C SER A 179 8.82 -3.07 20.57
N LEU A 180 8.39 -2.34 19.54
CA LEU A 180 8.98 -2.31 18.19
C LEU A 180 9.33 -3.72 17.69
N ARG A 181 8.41 -4.67 17.90
CA ARG A 181 8.64 -6.09 17.66
C ARG A 181 9.09 -6.38 16.24
N LEU A 182 8.53 -5.64 15.29
CA LEU A 182 8.87 -5.75 13.88
C LEU A 182 10.37 -5.51 13.60
N GLN A 183 11.03 -4.60 14.33
CA GLN A 183 12.46 -4.35 14.13
C GLN A 183 13.30 -5.60 14.37
N TYR A 184 12.93 -6.38 15.38
CA TYR A 184 13.64 -7.62 15.71
C TYR A 184 13.33 -8.75 14.72
N LEU A 185 12.06 -8.92 14.35
CA LEU A 185 11.64 -9.90 13.35
C LEU A 185 12.34 -9.66 12.03
N ALA A 186 12.25 -8.43 11.50
CA ALA A 186 12.87 -8.06 10.25
C ALA A 186 14.40 -8.19 10.29
N GLY A 187 15.04 -7.85 11.40
CA GLY A 187 16.49 -8.02 11.57
C GLY A 187 16.96 -9.47 11.52
N LEU A 188 16.13 -10.43 11.91
CA LEU A 188 16.44 -11.87 11.82
C LEU A 188 16.21 -12.44 10.41
N ALA A 189 15.56 -11.70 9.54
CA ALA A 189 15.13 -12.14 8.23
C ALA A 189 15.96 -11.58 7.06
N LEU A 190 16.97 -10.76 7.33
CA LEU A 190 17.76 -9.97 6.36
C LEU A 190 18.30 -10.75 5.15
N ASP A 191 18.66 -12.02 5.33
CA ASP A 191 19.24 -12.83 4.26
C ASP A 191 18.21 -13.76 3.57
N ARG A 192 16.91 -13.58 3.86
CA ARG A 192 15.87 -14.47 3.33
C ARG A 192 15.25 -13.89 2.06
N GLN A 193 15.24 -14.69 1.00
CA GLN A 193 14.61 -14.35 -0.28
C GLN A 193 13.35 -15.20 -0.45
N ASN A 194 12.31 -14.86 0.30
CA ASN A 194 11.06 -15.62 0.35
C ASN A 194 9.87 -14.88 -0.31
N ALA A 195 10.12 -13.81 -1.06
CA ALA A 195 9.07 -12.96 -1.63
C ALA A 195 7.96 -13.77 -2.33
N TYR A 196 8.31 -14.63 -3.26
CA TYR A 196 7.32 -15.47 -3.98
C TYR A 196 6.51 -16.38 -3.06
N SER A 197 7.14 -16.95 -2.04
CA SER A 197 6.45 -17.84 -1.10
C SER A 197 5.47 -17.06 -0.22
N ILE A 198 5.90 -15.90 0.26
CA ILE A 198 5.07 -15.00 1.09
C ILE A 198 3.90 -14.49 0.25
N TYR A 199 4.16 -14.00 -0.96
CA TYR A 199 3.13 -13.54 -1.87
C TYR A 199 2.14 -14.64 -2.21
N GLY A 200 2.62 -15.84 -2.56
CA GLY A 200 1.78 -17.01 -2.81
C GLY A 200 0.88 -17.37 -1.63
N SER A 201 1.37 -17.23 -0.39
CA SER A 201 0.55 -17.45 0.80
C SER A 201 -0.54 -16.39 0.97
N ILE A 202 -0.27 -15.13 0.61
CA ILE A 202 -1.25 -14.04 0.65
C ILE A 202 -2.34 -14.24 -0.40
N VAL A 203 -1.96 -14.43 -1.68
CA VAL A 203 -2.92 -14.58 -2.78
C VAL A 203 -3.73 -15.87 -2.69
N GLY A 204 -3.28 -16.85 -1.91
CA GLY A 204 -4.07 -18.04 -1.57
C GLY A 204 -5.38 -17.73 -0.83
N TYR A 205 -5.50 -16.55 -0.22
CA TYR A 205 -6.72 -16.04 0.40
C TYR A 205 -7.46 -15.02 -0.46
N ARG A 206 -6.89 -14.64 -1.62
CA ARG A 206 -7.50 -13.66 -2.54
C ARG A 206 -8.84 -14.16 -3.07
N ARG A 207 -9.86 -13.30 -2.97
CA ARG A 207 -11.16 -13.50 -3.59
C ARG A 207 -11.49 -12.32 -4.46
N TYR A 208 -12.34 -12.54 -5.48
CA TYR A 208 -12.83 -11.41 -6.26
C TYR A 208 -13.67 -10.48 -5.37
N PRO A 209 -13.25 -9.21 -5.19
CA PRO A 209 -13.84 -8.33 -4.18
C PRO A 209 -15.08 -7.60 -4.73
N ARG A 210 -16.18 -8.32 -4.94
CA ARG A 210 -17.44 -7.77 -5.49
C ARG A 210 -17.98 -6.56 -4.73
N GLU A 211 -17.73 -6.52 -3.43
CA GLU A 211 -18.20 -5.44 -2.57
C GLU A 211 -17.36 -4.17 -2.71
N LEU A 212 -16.10 -4.32 -3.14
CA LEU A 212 -15.15 -3.23 -3.31
C LEU A 212 -15.16 -2.66 -4.72
N PHE A 213 -15.24 -3.52 -5.75
CA PHE A 213 -15.08 -3.13 -7.14
C PHE A 213 -16.43 -2.80 -7.78
N GLN A 214 -16.55 -1.56 -8.22
CA GLN A 214 -17.66 -1.09 -9.07
C GLN A 214 -17.13 -0.96 -10.50
N VAL A 215 -17.37 -1.97 -11.32
CA VAL A 215 -16.85 -2.05 -12.69
C VAL A 215 -17.97 -2.43 -13.67
N SER A 216 -17.74 -2.18 -14.96
CA SER A 216 -18.65 -2.64 -16.00
C SER A 216 -18.73 -4.18 -16.02
N SER A 217 -19.86 -4.74 -16.48
CA SER A 217 -20.01 -6.21 -16.62
C SER A 217 -18.96 -6.82 -17.54
N ARG A 218 -18.42 -6.06 -18.50
CA ARG A 218 -17.35 -6.50 -19.40
C ARG A 218 -16.04 -6.64 -18.63
N ASP A 219 -15.68 -5.63 -17.83
CA ASP A 219 -14.44 -5.62 -17.05
C ASP A 219 -14.50 -6.67 -15.93
N GLU A 220 -15.67 -6.81 -15.28
CA GLU A 220 -15.89 -7.88 -14.31
C GLU A 220 -15.62 -9.26 -14.90
N ALA A 221 -16.20 -9.53 -16.09
CA ALA A 221 -15.99 -10.82 -16.78
C ALA A 221 -14.52 -11.07 -17.16
N GLN A 222 -13.75 -10.00 -17.41
CA GLN A 222 -12.34 -10.10 -17.70
C GLN A 222 -11.52 -10.32 -16.42
N LEU A 223 -11.81 -9.58 -15.35
CA LEU A 223 -11.17 -9.73 -14.04
C LEU A 223 -11.38 -11.14 -13.47
N LEU A 224 -12.59 -11.68 -13.53
CA LEU A 224 -12.93 -13.01 -13.02
C LEU A 224 -12.13 -14.16 -13.68
N ARG A 225 -11.47 -13.93 -14.82
CA ARG A 225 -10.59 -14.95 -15.43
C ARG A 225 -9.23 -15.06 -14.73
N GLY A 226 -8.87 -14.08 -13.90
CA GLY A 226 -7.63 -14.07 -13.13
C GLY A 226 -7.77 -14.60 -11.69
N TYR A 227 -8.97 -15.01 -11.31
CA TYR A 227 -9.32 -15.61 -10.01
C TYR A 227 -9.78 -17.06 -10.21
#